data_156df32e9a3c272c01bf1ccd5ad0e3a3
#
_entry.id   156df32e9a3c272c01bf1ccd5ad0e3a3
#
_cell.length_a   1.000
_cell.length_b   1.000
_cell.length_c   1.000
_cell.angle_alpha   90.00
_cell.angle_beta   90.00
_cell.angle_gamma   90.00
#
_symmetry.space_group_name_H-M   'P 1'
#
loop_
_entity.id
_entity.type
_entity.pdbx_description
1 polymer ?
#
loop_
_entity_poly.entity_id
_entity_poly.type
_entity_poly.pdbx_seq_one_letter_code
_entity_poly.pdbx_strand_id
1 'polypeptide(L)'
;MDTVSDEDYNGALVIVCDTANTPRIDDKRYTNGDFLIKIDHHPNDDAYGDLLWVDTESSSTSELIALFAKELDLELPVSAARLLYAGIVGDTGRFLYPATSTRTFEIAAYLRSIPFDFTALARQMDTINLKTAKLQGYVYDHLEIDEHGAARVTLT
;
A
#
# COMPACT_ATOMS: atom_id res chain seq x y z
N MET A 1 -6.26 -12.28 -9.78
CA MET A 1 -7.38 -11.35 -9.55
C MET A 1 -8.64 -12.12 -9.82
N ASP A 2 -9.54 -12.16 -8.85
CA ASP A 2 -10.83 -12.78 -9.05
C ASP A 2 -11.64 -11.94 -10.04
N THR A 3 -12.35 -12.59 -10.95
CA THR A 3 -13.23 -11.90 -11.90
C THR A 3 -14.54 -11.60 -11.18
N VAL A 4 -14.86 -10.31 -11.05
CA VAL A 4 -16.11 -9.82 -10.47
C VAL A 4 -17.08 -9.49 -11.60
N SER A 5 -18.29 -10.03 -11.56
CA SER A 5 -19.37 -9.71 -12.49
C SER A 5 -20.14 -8.46 -12.05
N ASP A 6 -20.98 -7.90 -12.91
CA ASP A 6 -21.83 -6.76 -12.55
C ASP A 6 -22.86 -7.12 -11.47
N GLU A 7 -23.30 -8.38 -11.46
CA GLU A 7 -24.26 -8.90 -10.48
C GLU A 7 -23.71 -8.97 -9.06
N ASP A 8 -22.38 -9.14 -8.92
CA ASP A 8 -21.73 -9.21 -7.62
C ASP A 8 -21.76 -7.88 -6.85
N TYR A 9 -22.03 -6.77 -7.54
CA TYR A 9 -22.21 -5.46 -6.89
C TYR A 9 -23.60 -5.26 -6.28
N ASN A 10 -24.61 -6.05 -6.68
CA ASN A 10 -25.97 -5.89 -6.16
C ASN A 10 -26.03 -6.23 -4.67
N GLY A 11 -26.39 -5.27 -3.83
CA GLY A 11 -26.40 -5.43 -2.37
C GLY A 11 -25.02 -5.49 -1.73
N ALA A 12 -23.95 -5.22 -2.47
CA ALA A 12 -22.59 -5.34 -1.98
C ALA A 12 -22.16 -4.14 -1.13
N LEU A 13 -21.37 -4.44 -0.09
CA LEU A 13 -20.49 -3.47 0.54
C LEU A 13 -19.22 -3.39 -0.29
N VAL A 14 -18.94 -2.22 -0.86
CA VAL A 14 -17.70 -1.95 -1.60
C VAL A 14 -16.72 -1.23 -0.68
N ILE A 15 -15.49 -1.74 -0.59
CA ILE A 15 -14.42 -1.10 0.18
C ILE A 15 -13.30 -0.74 -0.79
N VAL A 16 -13.00 0.55 -0.90
CA VAL A 16 -11.87 1.06 -1.69
C VAL A 16 -10.75 1.41 -0.73
N CYS A 17 -9.63 0.73 -0.91
CA CYS A 17 -8.43 0.92 -0.09
C CYS A 17 -7.34 1.64 -0.89
N ASP A 18 -6.56 2.50 -0.21
CA ASP A 18 -5.32 3.06 -0.72
C ASP A 18 -5.47 3.83 -2.04
N THR A 19 -6.54 4.62 -2.15
CA THR A 19 -6.83 5.35 -3.38
C THR A 19 -7.27 6.79 -3.07
N ALA A 20 -6.37 7.74 -3.29
CA ALA A 20 -6.57 9.15 -2.96
C ALA A 20 -7.79 9.77 -3.68
N ASN A 21 -8.01 9.39 -4.93
CA ASN A 21 -9.04 10.01 -5.78
C ASN A 21 -9.71 9.04 -6.74
N THR A 22 -10.94 9.35 -7.12
CA THR A 22 -11.81 8.53 -7.94
C THR A 22 -11.26 8.17 -9.34
N PRO A 23 -10.49 9.03 -10.05
CA PRO A 23 -9.90 8.65 -11.33
C PRO A 23 -8.95 7.46 -11.26
N ARG A 24 -8.32 7.21 -10.10
CA ARG A 24 -7.35 6.13 -9.87
C ARG A 24 -7.99 4.81 -9.45
N ILE A 25 -9.30 4.76 -9.19
CA ILE A 25 -10.00 3.50 -8.89
C ILE A 25 -10.06 2.68 -10.17
N ASP A 26 -9.50 1.47 -10.15
CA ASP A 26 -9.37 0.60 -11.32
C ASP A 26 -10.73 0.18 -11.90
N ASP A 27 -11.59 -0.35 -11.05
CA ASP A 27 -12.91 -0.80 -11.46
C ASP A 27 -13.95 0.33 -11.28
N LYS A 28 -14.41 0.89 -12.39
CA LYS A 28 -15.38 1.99 -12.38
C LYS A 28 -16.78 1.59 -11.90
N ARG A 29 -17.02 0.29 -11.71
CA ARG A 29 -18.27 -0.24 -11.14
C ARG A 29 -18.32 -0.13 -9.60
N TYR A 30 -17.27 0.40 -8.96
CA TYR A 30 -17.23 0.59 -7.50
C TYR A 30 -18.47 1.34 -6.95
N THR A 31 -19.13 2.16 -7.75
CA THR A 31 -20.35 2.90 -7.39
C THR A 31 -21.64 2.07 -7.50
N ASN A 32 -21.58 0.83 -7.99
CA ASN A 32 -22.76 -0.02 -8.17
C ASN A 32 -23.13 -0.80 -6.92
N GLY A 33 -22.32 -0.74 -5.86
CA GLY A 33 -22.65 -1.33 -4.57
C GLY A 33 -23.66 -0.52 -3.77
N ASP A 34 -24.27 -1.12 -2.78
CA ASP A 34 -25.28 -0.47 -1.92
C ASP A 34 -24.65 0.46 -0.88
N PHE A 35 -23.39 0.23 -0.52
CA PHE A 35 -22.65 1.04 0.43
C PHE A 35 -21.16 1.06 0.08
N LEU A 36 -20.53 2.24 0.14
CA LEU A 36 -19.15 2.44 -0.23
C LEU A 36 -18.33 2.97 0.97
N ILE A 37 -17.25 2.27 1.30
CA ILE A 37 -16.28 2.70 2.31
C ILE A 37 -14.97 3.08 1.63
N LYS A 38 -14.41 4.23 1.98
CA LYS A 38 -13.03 4.60 1.67
C LYS A 38 -12.16 4.37 2.90
N ILE A 39 -11.05 3.61 2.74
CA ILE A 39 -10.00 3.45 3.75
C ILE A 39 -8.69 3.90 3.14
N ASP A 40 -8.09 4.99 3.64
CA ASP A 40 -6.94 5.60 2.99
C ASP A 40 -6.04 6.34 3.98
N HIS A 41 -4.78 6.56 3.61
CA HIS A 41 -3.82 7.36 4.35
C HIS A 41 -3.36 8.61 3.58
N HIS A 42 -3.81 8.80 2.36
CA HIS A 42 -3.50 9.98 1.56
C HIS A 42 -4.34 11.20 1.98
N PRO A 43 -3.92 12.44 1.63
CA PRO A 43 -4.75 13.63 1.75
C PRO A 43 -6.12 13.42 1.08
N ASN A 44 -7.20 13.82 1.78
CA ASN A 44 -8.57 13.54 1.35
C ASN A 44 -9.17 14.69 0.53
N ASP A 45 -8.48 15.11 -0.54
CA ASP A 45 -8.92 16.18 -1.43
C ASP A 45 -10.13 15.76 -2.30
N ASP A 46 -10.26 14.46 -2.57
CA ASP A 46 -11.42 13.86 -3.24
C ASP A 46 -12.11 12.90 -2.26
N ALA A 47 -13.08 13.43 -1.53
CA ALA A 47 -13.85 12.67 -0.57
C ALA A 47 -14.98 11.91 -1.28
N TYR A 48 -14.87 10.59 -1.39
CA TYR A 48 -15.88 9.71 -1.99
C TYR A 48 -16.21 8.56 -1.04
N GLY A 49 -17.44 8.08 -1.13
CA GLY A 49 -17.97 6.98 -0.30
C GLY A 49 -18.95 7.45 0.76
N ASP A 50 -19.75 6.53 1.26
CA ASP A 50 -20.74 6.78 2.31
C ASP A 50 -20.09 6.86 3.69
N LEU A 51 -18.95 6.15 3.86
CA LEU A 51 -18.13 6.21 5.06
C LEU A 51 -16.67 6.42 4.68
N LEU A 52 -16.02 7.34 5.39
CA LEU A 52 -14.62 7.69 5.19
C LEU A 52 -13.82 7.33 6.44
N TRP A 53 -12.82 6.49 6.28
CA TRP A 53 -11.78 6.29 7.27
C TRP A 53 -10.44 6.67 6.64
N VAL A 54 -10.08 7.94 6.79
CA VAL A 54 -8.86 8.51 6.24
C VAL A 54 -8.02 9.05 7.39
N ASP A 55 -6.80 8.54 7.54
CA ASP A 55 -5.83 8.96 8.56
C ASP A 55 -4.48 9.26 7.91
N THR A 56 -4.22 10.54 7.67
CA THR A 56 -2.98 11.03 7.02
C THR A 56 -1.75 10.92 7.92
N GLU A 57 -1.91 10.62 9.20
CA GLU A 57 -0.81 10.35 10.13
C GLU A 57 -0.38 8.86 10.09
N SER A 58 -1.14 8.02 9.40
CA SER A 58 -0.78 6.63 9.19
C SER A 58 0.26 6.48 8.09
N SER A 59 1.24 5.62 8.28
CA SER A 59 2.31 5.40 7.30
C SER A 59 1.85 4.70 6.04
N SER A 60 0.72 4.00 6.11
CA SER A 60 0.14 3.23 5.01
C SER A 60 -1.30 2.82 5.30
N THR A 61 -2.07 2.55 4.27
CA THR A 61 -3.38 1.90 4.44
C THR A 61 -3.25 0.51 5.05
N SER A 62 -2.15 -0.19 4.80
CA SER A 62 -1.85 -1.48 5.46
C SER A 62 -1.70 -1.36 6.98
N GLU A 63 -1.13 -0.24 7.48
CA GLU A 63 -1.09 0.06 8.91
C GLU A 63 -2.51 0.21 9.48
N LEU A 64 -3.39 0.95 8.79
CA LEU A 64 -4.79 1.13 9.21
C LEU A 64 -5.53 -0.20 9.32
N ILE A 65 -5.43 -1.05 8.31
CA ILE A 65 -6.11 -2.36 8.31
C ILE A 65 -5.57 -3.26 9.43
N ALA A 66 -4.25 -3.25 9.66
CA ALA A 66 -3.65 -4.02 10.74
C ALA A 66 -4.04 -3.48 12.12
N LEU A 67 -4.12 -2.16 12.28
CA LEU A 67 -4.63 -1.49 13.47
C LEU A 67 -6.08 -1.88 13.75
N PHE A 68 -6.94 -1.82 12.73
CA PHE A 68 -8.35 -2.25 12.81
C PHE A 68 -8.47 -3.68 13.34
N ALA A 69 -7.71 -4.60 12.77
CA ALA A 69 -7.74 -5.99 13.20
C ALA A 69 -7.28 -6.16 14.65
N LYS A 70 -6.22 -5.44 15.05
CA LYS A 70 -5.69 -5.47 16.41
C LYS A 70 -6.67 -4.91 17.44
N GLU A 71 -7.27 -3.75 17.16
CA GLU A 71 -8.18 -3.07 18.11
C GLU A 71 -9.50 -3.83 18.30
N LEU A 72 -9.94 -4.57 17.30
CA LEU A 72 -11.14 -5.41 17.36
C LEU A 72 -10.86 -6.87 17.72
N ASP A 73 -9.61 -7.19 18.09
CA ASP A 73 -9.17 -8.56 18.42
C ASP A 73 -9.55 -9.59 17.34
N LEU A 74 -9.40 -9.19 16.06
CA LEU A 74 -9.70 -10.07 14.93
C LEU A 74 -8.50 -10.98 14.66
N GLU A 75 -8.79 -12.26 14.43
CA GLU A 75 -7.77 -13.21 14.01
C GLU A 75 -7.34 -12.94 12.57
N LEU A 76 -6.09 -12.54 12.39
CA LEU A 76 -5.51 -12.34 11.05
C LEU A 76 -4.93 -13.66 10.52
N PRO A 77 -5.35 -14.10 9.33
CA PRO A 77 -4.67 -15.18 8.63
C PRO A 77 -3.19 -14.85 8.40
N VAL A 78 -2.33 -15.86 8.46
CA VAL A 78 -0.87 -15.71 8.23
C VAL A 78 -0.57 -15.01 6.90
N SER A 79 -1.34 -15.31 5.84
CA SER A 79 -1.23 -14.66 4.54
C SER A 79 -1.56 -13.17 4.59
N ALA A 80 -2.61 -12.78 5.33
CA ALA A 80 -2.98 -11.38 5.49
C ALA A 80 -1.93 -10.61 6.28
N ALA A 81 -1.46 -11.14 7.41
CA ALA A 81 -0.39 -10.52 8.20
C ALA A 81 0.88 -10.29 7.38
N ARG A 82 1.27 -11.28 6.56
CA ARG A 82 2.41 -11.19 5.65
C ARG A 82 2.25 -10.05 4.63
N LEU A 83 1.07 -9.92 4.02
CA LEU A 83 0.80 -8.88 3.01
C LEU A 83 0.70 -7.49 3.63
N LEU A 84 0.03 -7.34 4.78
CA LEU A 84 -0.04 -6.08 5.51
C LEU A 84 1.34 -5.60 5.94
N TYR A 85 2.19 -6.53 6.42
CA TYR A 85 3.58 -6.20 6.74
C TYR A 85 4.36 -5.73 5.51
N ALA A 86 4.18 -6.39 4.36
CA ALA A 86 4.82 -5.98 3.11
C ALA A 86 4.37 -4.58 2.65
N GLY A 87 3.07 -4.26 2.80
CA GLY A 87 2.55 -2.93 2.48
C GLY A 87 3.18 -1.84 3.36
N ILE A 88 3.25 -2.06 4.68
CA ILE A 88 3.92 -1.11 5.59
C ILE A 88 5.39 -0.91 5.18
N VAL A 89 6.12 -1.98 4.90
CA VAL A 89 7.53 -1.89 4.48
C VAL A 89 7.68 -1.13 3.17
N GLY A 90 6.75 -1.32 2.22
CA GLY A 90 6.73 -0.61 0.94
C GLY A 90 6.54 0.89 1.11
N ASP A 91 5.46 1.31 1.77
CA ASP A 91 5.07 2.71 1.92
C ASP A 91 5.99 3.51 2.85
N THR A 92 6.65 2.84 3.78
CA THR A 92 7.63 3.47 4.68
C THR A 92 9.05 3.51 4.10
N GLY A 93 9.26 3.01 2.90
CA GLY A 93 10.63 2.84 2.36
C GLY A 93 11.50 2.06 3.33
N ARG A 94 11.01 0.94 3.84
CA ARG A 94 11.70 0.11 4.87
C ARG A 94 11.90 0.84 6.19
N PHE A 95 10.87 1.54 6.64
CA PHE A 95 10.87 2.34 7.87
C PHE A 95 11.83 3.55 7.85
N LEU A 96 12.21 4.02 6.68
CA LEU A 96 13.14 5.15 6.51
C LEU A 96 12.44 6.48 6.24
N TYR A 97 11.16 6.45 5.84
CA TYR A 97 10.44 7.68 5.53
C TYR A 97 9.87 8.36 6.78
N PRO A 98 9.72 9.71 6.75
CA PRO A 98 9.24 10.50 7.90
C PRO A 98 7.86 10.09 8.43
N ALA A 99 7.01 9.51 7.59
CA ALA A 99 5.70 8.99 8.00
C ALA A 99 5.78 7.78 8.93
N THR A 100 6.97 7.18 9.13
CA THR A 100 7.18 6.06 10.05
C THR A 100 7.10 6.53 11.50
N SER A 101 6.00 6.25 12.16
CA SER A 101 5.74 6.64 13.55
C SER A 101 6.04 5.49 14.52
N THR A 102 5.96 5.78 15.85
CA THR A 102 5.98 4.72 16.88
C THR A 102 4.87 3.71 16.68
N ARG A 103 3.65 4.17 16.34
CA ARG A 103 2.51 3.30 16.01
C ARG A 103 2.83 2.35 14.86
N THR A 104 3.53 2.83 13.82
CA THR A 104 3.98 2.00 12.70
C THR A 104 4.82 0.82 13.17
N PHE A 105 5.79 1.06 14.08
CA PHE A 105 6.61 -0.01 14.65
C PHE A 105 5.82 -0.95 15.55
N GLU A 106 4.89 -0.45 16.35
CA GLU A 106 4.02 -1.27 17.20
C GLU A 106 3.13 -2.20 16.37
N ILE A 107 2.56 -1.69 15.27
CA ILE A 107 1.75 -2.49 14.34
C ILE A 107 2.63 -3.49 13.58
N ALA A 108 3.82 -3.08 13.15
CA ALA A 108 4.77 -4.01 12.53
C ALA A 108 5.18 -5.14 13.49
N ALA A 109 5.41 -4.83 14.79
CA ALA A 109 5.70 -5.83 15.81
C ALA A 109 4.51 -6.78 16.04
N TYR A 110 3.27 -6.25 16.09
CA TYR A 110 2.06 -7.07 16.15
C TYR A 110 1.98 -8.05 14.98
N LEU A 111 2.15 -7.58 13.75
CA LEU A 111 2.14 -8.44 12.57
C LEU A 111 3.25 -9.48 12.61
N ARG A 112 4.43 -9.14 13.16
CA ARG A 112 5.56 -10.06 13.34
C ARG A 112 5.32 -11.13 14.42
N SER A 113 4.37 -10.95 15.31
CA SER A 113 3.98 -11.99 16.26
C SER A 113 3.23 -13.16 15.58
N ILE A 114 2.68 -12.93 14.38
CA ILE A 114 2.02 -13.95 13.57
C ILE A 114 3.09 -14.71 12.76
N PRO A 115 3.10 -16.06 12.75
CA PRO A 115 4.22 -16.86 12.26
C PRO A 115 4.25 -16.95 10.73
N PHE A 116 4.73 -15.93 10.02
CA PHE A 116 5.06 -16.02 8.60
C PHE A 116 6.58 -15.98 8.35
N ASP A 117 7.02 -16.51 7.22
CA ASP A 117 8.43 -16.49 6.85
C ASP A 117 8.85 -15.07 6.41
N PHE A 118 9.33 -14.31 7.40
CA PHE A 118 9.82 -12.95 7.20
C PHE A 118 11.03 -12.89 6.27
N THR A 119 11.94 -13.85 6.37
CA THR A 119 13.15 -13.85 5.55
C THR A 119 12.83 -14.07 4.08
N ALA A 120 11.92 -15.01 3.79
CA ALA A 120 11.45 -15.22 2.42
C ALA A 120 10.72 -13.97 1.88
N LEU A 121 9.89 -13.31 2.70
CA LEU A 121 9.22 -12.07 2.31
C LEU A 121 10.25 -10.96 2.00
N ALA A 122 11.21 -10.72 2.88
CA ALA A 122 12.24 -9.71 2.68
C ALA A 122 13.03 -9.95 1.38
N ARG A 123 13.46 -11.20 1.15
CA ARG A 123 14.14 -11.58 -0.11
C ARG A 123 13.27 -11.34 -1.33
N GLN A 124 11.99 -11.67 -1.26
CA GLN A 124 11.05 -11.45 -2.37
C GLN A 124 10.92 -9.96 -2.70
N MET A 125 10.85 -9.10 -1.68
CA MET A 125 10.78 -7.64 -1.85
C MET A 125 12.08 -7.04 -2.41
N ASP A 126 13.24 -7.69 -2.16
CA ASP A 126 14.54 -7.26 -2.67
C ASP A 126 14.87 -7.80 -4.05
N THR A 127 14.12 -8.79 -4.51
CA THR A 127 14.41 -9.44 -5.79
C THR A 127 14.04 -8.52 -6.95
N ILE A 128 15.03 -8.22 -7.77
CA ILE A 128 14.86 -7.52 -9.05
C ILE A 128 15.16 -8.49 -10.21
N ASN A 129 14.45 -8.34 -11.31
CA ASN A 129 14.74 -9.11 -12.51
C ASN A 129 15.89 -8.47 -13.31
N LEU A 130 16.47 -9.24 -14.25
CA LEU A 130 17.62 -8.79 -15.06
C LEU A 130 17.32 -7.51 -15.87
N LYS A 131 16.06 -7.33 -16.33
CA LYS A 131 15.68 -6.11 -17.07
C LYS A 131 15.74 -4.88 -16.17
N THR A 132 15.20 -4.98 -14.96
CA THR A 132 15.28 -3.91 -13.95
C THR A 132 16.73 -3.61 -13.57
N ALA A 133 17.57 -4.65 -13.35
CA ALA A 133 18.98 -4.46 -13.03
C ALA A 133 19.74 -3.74 -14.17
N LYS A 134 19.47 -4.11 -15.43
CA LYS A 134 20.08 -3.44 -16.59
C LYS A 134 19.60 -1.99 -16.72
N LEU A 135 18.30 -1.70 -16.47
CA LEU A 135 17.79 -0.34 -16.49
C LEU A 135 18.43 0.51 -15.38
N GLN A 136 18.59 -0.03 -14.18
CA GLN A 136 19.30 0.66 -13.10
C GLN A 136 20.75 0.96 -13.46
N GLY A 137 21.46 -0.01 -14.04
CA GLY A 137 22.83 0.21 -14.56
C GLY A 137 22.87 1.31 -15.60
N TYR A 138 21.97 1.30 -16.58
CA TYR A 138 21.86 2.35 -17.57
C TYR A 138 21.61 3.73 -16.94
N VAL A 139 20.71 3.83 -15.97
CA VAL A 139 20.41 5.08 -15.25
C VAL A 139 21.66 5.62 -14.57
N TYR A 140 22.41 4.77 -13.84
CA TYR A 140 23.62 5.21 -13.15
C TYR A 140 24.76 5.63 -14.10
N ASP A 141 24.92 4.93 -15.21
CA ASP A 141 25.95 5.23 -16.21
C ASP A 141 25.68 6.52 -17.00
N HIS A 142 24.40 6.91 -17.11
CA HIS A 142 23.98 8.08 -17.90
C HIS A 142 23.41 9.22 -17.03
N LEU A 143 23.67 9.17 -15.73
CA LEU A 143 23.21 10.19 -14.80
C LEU A 143 24.02 11.48 -14.99
N GLU A 144 23.35 12.55 -15.38
CA GLU A 144 23.92 13.91 -15.43
C GLU A 144 23.49 14.68 -14.19
N ILE A 145 24.44 15.28 -13.48
CA ILE A 145 24.16 16.11 -12.29
C ILE A 145 24.58 17.55 -12.63
N ASP A 146 23.65 18.48 -12.47
CA ASP A 146 23.92 19.90 -12.70
C ASP A 146 24.58 20.57 -11.48
N GLU A 147 24.90 21.85 -11.61
CA GLU A 147 25.56 22.67 -10.57
C GLU A 147 24.70 22.88 -9.31
N HIS A 148 23.39 22.62 -9.39
CA HIS A 148 22.44 22.72 -8.28
C HIS A 148 22.15 21.36 -7.63
N GLY A 149 22.80 20.29 -8.11
CA GLY A 149 22.59 18.94 -7.60
C GLY A 149 21.35 18.24 -8.16
N ALA A 150 20.68 18.82 -9.15
CA ALA A 150 19.59 18.16 -9.83
C ALA A 150 20.11 17.09 -10.80
N ALA A 151 19.60 15.86 -10.68
CA ALA A 151 20.03 14.73 -11.49
C ALA A 151 18.98 14.44 -12.57
N ARG A 152 19.45 14.14 -13.80
CA ARG A 152 18.60 13.73 -14.92
C ARG A 152 19.19 12.56 -15.67
N VAL A 153 18.33 11.78 -16.30
CA VAL A 153 18.70 10.74 -17.27
C VAL A 153 17.65 10.73 -18.38
N THR A 154 18.09 10.57 -19.64
CA THR A 154 17.19 10.42 -20.78
C THR A 154 17.14 8.94 -21.16
N LEU A 155 15.92 8.37 -21.16
CA LEU A 155 15.65 7.02 -21.64
C LEU A 155 15.27 7.10 -23.12
N THR A 156 16.03 6.44 -23.98
CA THR A 156 15.83 6.39 -25.45
C THR A 156 15.54 4.96 -25.91
#